data_9a2802d81f7b737f4027113a4400b693
#
_entry.id   9a2802d81f7b737f4027113a4400b693
#
_cell.length_a   1.000
_cell.length_b   1.000
_cell.length_c   1.000
_cell.angle_alpha   90.00
_cell.angle_beta   90.00
_cell.angle_gamma   90.00
#
_symmetry.space_group_name_H-M   'P 1'
#
loop_
_entity.id
_entity.type
_entity.pdbx_description
1 polymer ?
#
loop_
_entity_poly.entity_id
_entity_poly.type
_entity_poly.pdbx_seq_one_letter_code
_entity_poly.pdbx_strand_id
1 'polypeptide(L)'
;SQLFMSTVFDDVAFAPRNYGMSEAEVNEKTMEALKVVHIEQLKDKQIYKLSGGEKKLASIATILSTEPDVILMDEPSVALDPKNRRNLINILNRLNQAKIIASHDLNMIMDTCERTILLSDGKIIKDGNTKEILLDKELMEESGLELPLGY
;
A
#
# COMPACT_ATOMS: atom_id res chain seq x y z
N SER A 1 -1.66 6.54 10.61
CA SER A 1 -1.81 5.13 10.99
C SER A 1 -3.17 4.95 11.65
N GLN A 2 -4.00 4.05 11.15
CA GLN A 2 -5.37 3.82 11.62
C GLN A 2 -5.45 2.60 12.57
N LEU A 3 -4.30 2.13 13.07
CA LEU A 3 -4.24 1.01 14.01
C LEU A 3 -4.62 1.49 15.42
N PHE A 4 -5.59 0.84 16.07
CA PHE A 4 -6.17 1.28 17.35
C PHE A 4 -6.46 0.16 18.35
N MET A 5 -6.38 -1.11 17.94
CA MET A 5 -6.60 -2.27 18.82
C MET A 5 -5.34 -2.61 19.64
N SER A 6 -5.45 -3.57 20.56
CA SER A 6 -4.35 -3.94 21.44
C SER A 6 -3.25 -4.71 20.74
N THR A 7 -3.62 -5.67 19.87
CA THR A 7 -2.70 -6.54 19.14
C THR A 7 -2.87 -6.38 17.64
N VAL A 8 -1.86 -6.83 16.88
CA VAL A 8 -1.92 -6.86 15.40
C VAL A 8 -3.09 -7.73 14.94
N PHE A 9 -3.29 -8.88 15.55
CA PHE A 9 -4.40 -9.77 15.20
C PHE A 9 -5.75 -9.08 15.40
N ASP A 10 -5.98 -8.48 16.58
CA ASP A 10 -7.25 -7.82 16.87
C ASP A 10 -7.55 -6.66 15.91
N ASP A 11 -6.52 -5.93 15.51
CA ASP A 11 -6.68 -4.80 14.58
C ASP A 11 -7.07 -5.30 13.18
N VAL A 12 -6.40 -6.34 12.67
CA VAL A 12 -6.71 -6.95 11.37
C VAL A 12 -8.06 -7.67 11.39
N ALA A 13 -8.44 -8.30 12.51
CA ALA A 13 -9.71 -8.99 12.70
C ALA A 13 -10.91 -8.05 12.89
N PHE A 14 -10.66 -6.77 13.17
CA PHE A 14 -11.72 -5.83 13.54
C PHE A 14 -12.79 -5.68 12.44
N ALA A 15 -12.40 -5.46 11.21
CA ALA A 15 -13.34 -5.27 10.11
C ALA A 15 -14.11 -6.57 9.76
N PRO A 16 -13.48 -7.75 9.60
CA PRO A 16 -14.20 -9.01 9.43
C PRO A 16 -15.25 -9.30 10.53
N ARG A 17 -14.92 -9.02 11.81
CA ARG A 17 -15.90 -9.14 12.91
C ARG A 17 -17.08 -8.20 12.75
N ASN A 18 -16.82 -6.95 12.36
CA ASN A 18 -17.90 -5.96 12.17
C ASN A 18 -18.79 -6.28 10.96
N TYR A 19 -18.29 -7.02 9.98
CA TYR A 19 -19.10 -7.54 8.88
C TYR A 19 -19.91 -8.78 9.25
N GLY A 20 -19.86 -9.23 10.50
CA GLY A 20 -20.65 -10.34 11.01
C GLY A 20 -20.16 -11.72 10.57
N MET A 21 -18.91 -11.84 10.19
CA MET A 21 -18.28 -13.14 9.90
C MET A 21 -18.18 -13.99 11.16
N SER A 22 -18.25 -15.32 11.00
CA SER A 22 -18.00 -16.25 12.11
C SER A 22 -16.55 -16.12 12.59
N GLU A 23 -16.26 -16.47 13.86
CA GLU A 23 -14.89 -16.41 14.40
C GLU A 23 -13.91 -17.34 13.63
N ALA A 24 -14.40 -18.40 13.01
CA ALA A 24 -13.59 -19.27 12.14
C ALA A 24 -13.16 -18.51 10.86
N GLU A 25 -14.09 -17.83 10.18
CA GLU A 25 -13.82 -17.01 9.01
C GLU A 25 -12.94 -15.80 9.35
N VAL A 26 -13.20 -15.15 10.49
CA VAL A 26 -12.38 -14.02 10.99
C VAL A 26 -10.94 -14.47 11.17
N ASN A 27 -10.71 -15.63 11.81
CA ASN A 27 -9.36 -16.15 12.01
C ASN A 27 -8.67 -16.49 10.68
N GLU A 28 -9.37 -17.14 9.76
CA GLU A 28 -8.86 -17.48 8.43
C GLU A 28 -8.45 -16.21 7.65
N LYS A 29 -9.37 -15.25 7.48
CA LYS A 29 -9.13 -14.00 6.74
C LYS A 29 -8.01 -13.16 7.36
N THR A 30 -7.98 -13.08 8.69
CA THR A 30 -6.93 -12.38 9.43
C THR A 30 -5.56 -13.02 9.18
N MET A 31 -5.46 -14.35 9.30
CA MET A 31 -4.19 -15.04 9.10
C MET A 31 -3.72 -15.00 7.63
N GLU A 32 -4.64 -15.08 6.68
CA GLU A 32 -4.33 -14.90 5.25
C GLU A 32 -3.78 -13.50 4.97
N ALA A 33 -4.44 -12.46 5.45
CA ALA A 33 -3.99 -11.08 5.28
C ALA A 33 -2.60 -10.85 5.88
N LEU A 34 -2.34 -11.38 7.08
CA LEU A 34 -1.02 -11.28 7.73
C LEU A 34 0.09 -12.01 6.94
N LYS A 35 -0.23 -13.17 6.35
CA LYS A 35 0.71 -13.92 5.48
C LYS A 35 1.03 -13.16 4.19
N VAL A 36 0.05 -12.53 3.56
CA VAL A 36 0.26 -11.75 2.34
C VAL A 36 1.28 -10.63 2.56
N VAL A 37 1.25 -9.99 3.72
CA VAL A 37 2.19 -8.92 4.07
C VAL A 37 3.41 -9.40 4.86
N HIS A 38 3.57 -10.73 5.08
CA HIS A 38 4.70 -11.37 5.75
C HIS A 38 4.94 -10.90 7.20
N ILE A 39 3.87 -10.73 7.99
CA ILE A 39 3.93 -10.37 9.41
C ILE A 39 3.13 -11.28 10.33
N GLU A 40 2.83 -12.50 9.92
CA GLU A 40 2.08 -13.48 10.73
C GLU A 40 2.72 -13.77 12.09
N GLN A 41 4.05 -13.67 12.18
CA GLN A 41 4.80 -13.83 13.43
C GLN A 41 4.57 -12.68 14.43
N LEU A 42 3.98 -11.56 13.96
CA LEU A 42 3.70 -10.39 14.78
C LEU A 42 2.25 -10.35 15.29
N LYS A 43 1.43 -11.37 15.01
CA LYS A 43 -0.02 -11.36 15.30
C LYS A 43 -0.36 -10.99 16.75
N ASP A 44 0.42 -11.48 17.70
CA ASP A 44 0.22 -11.28 19.14
C ASP A 44 0.97 -10.05 19.68
N LYS A 45 1.73 -9.35 18.81
CA LYS A 45 2.51 -8.17 19.19
C LYS A 45 1.58 -6.97 19.40
N GLN A 46 1.85 -6.21 20.43
CA GLN A 46 1.11 -4.98 20.73
C GLN A 46 1.43 -3.89 19.70
N ILE A 47 0.41 -3.20 19.23
CA ILE A 47 0.53 -2.20 18.14
C ILE A 47 1.56 -1.11 18.45
N TYR A 48 1.63 -0.64 19.69
CA TYR A 48 2.58 0.42 20.09
C TYR A 48 4.05 -0.04 20.07
N LYS A 49 4.31 -1.35 20.06
CA LYS A 49 5.66 -1.94 19.96
C LYS A 49 6.13 -2.15 18.53
N LEU A 50 5.28 -1.91 17.54
CA LEU A 50 5.63 -2.05 16.14
C LEU A 50 6.53 -0.91 15.67
N SER A 51 7.51 -1.24 14.81
CA SER A 51 8.24 -0.25 14.01
C SER A 51 7.31 0.44 13.01
N GLY A 52 7.76 1.57 12.42
CA GLY A 52 6.99 2.28 11.40
C GLY A 52 6.62 1.39 10.20
N GLY A 53 7.58 0.60 9.72
CA GLY A 53 7.35 -0.35 8.62
C GLY A 53 6.37 -1.47 9.01
N GLU A 54 6.50 -2.06 10.20
CA GLU A 54 5.56 -3.07 10.70
C GLU A 54 4.13 -2.51 10.84
N LYS A 55 3.98 -1.26 11.31
CA LYS A 55 2.69 -0.56 11.38
C LYS A 55 2.07 -0.38 9.99
N LYS A 56 2.87 -0.03 9.00
CA LYS A 56 2.41 0.13 7.62
C LYS A 56 1.90 -1.20 7.05
N LEU A 57 2.67 -2.27 7.24
CA LEU A 57 2.26 -3.62 6.80
C LEU A 57 1.00 -4.09 7.53
N ALA A 58 0.89 -3.87 8.84
CA ALA A 58 -0.31 -4.17 9.59
C ALA A 58 -1.53 -3.38 9.07
N SER A 59 -1.37 -2.09 8.76
CA SER A 59 -2.45 -1.28 8.14
C SER A 59 -2.88 -1.82 6.76
N ILE A 60 -1.98 -2.37 5.98
CA ILE A 60 -2.33 -3.03 4.71
C ILE A 60 -3.09 -4.33 4.99
N ALA A 61 -2.65 -5.13 5.97
CA ALA A 61 -3.35 -6.35 6.36
C ALA A 61 -4.79 -6.08 6.82
N THR A 62 -5.07 -4.97 7.55
CA THR A 62 -6.44 -4.60 7.95
C THR A 62 -7.35 -4.35 6.76
N ILE A 63 -6.82 -3.83 5.66
CA ILE A 63 -7.58 -3.64 4.41
C ILE A 63 -7.78 -4.98 3.71
N LEU A 64 -6.72 -5.78 3.57
CA LEU A 64 -6.76 -7.05 2.84
C LEU A 64 -7.67 -8.09 3.50
N SER A 65 -7.83 -8.06 4.83
CA SER A 65 -8.71 -8.99 5.56
C SER A 65 -10.19 -8.89 5.17
N THR A 66 -10.60 -7.80 4.51
CA THR A 66 -11.95 -7.59 3.99
C THR A 66 -12.11 -7.96 2.51
N GLU A 67 -11.03 -8.41 1.86
CA GLU A 67 -11.00 -8.80 0.43
C GLU A 67 -11.63 -7.76 -0.50
N PRO A 68 -11.19 -6.50 -0.47
CA PRO A 68 -11.77 -5.45 -1.30
C PRO A 68 -11.44 -5.69 -2.78
N ASP A 69 -12.35 -5.29 -3.68
CA ASP A 69 -12.07 -5.29 -5.13
C ASP A 69 -11.08 -4.20 -5.54
N VAL A 70 -11.10 -3.07 -4.83
CA VAL A 70 -10.26 -1.89 -5.12
C VAL A 70 -9.59 -1.39 -3.85
N ILE A 71 -8.30 -1.11 -3.92
CA ILE A 71 -7.50 -0.55 -2.82
C ILE A 71 -7.04 0.85 -3.19
N LEU A 72 -7.34 1.82 -2.33
CA LEU A 72 -6.85 3.19 -2.45
C LEU A 72 -5.70 3.41 -1.46
N MET A 73 -4.59 3.93 -1.94
CA MET A 73 -3.40 4.20 -1.13
C MET A 73 -2.93 5.64 -1.35
N ASP A 74 -2.68 6.32 -0.24
CA ASP A 74 -2.10 7.65 -0.23
C ASP A 74 -0.73 7.57 0.45
N GLU A 75 0.31 7.94 -0.32
CA GLU A 75 1.72 7.93 0.09
C GLU A 75 2.14 6.64 0.84
N PRO A 76 1.97 5.45 0.24
CA PRO A 76 2.20 4.19 0.95
C PRO A 76 3.67 3.93 1.30
N SER A 77 4.65 4.53 0.59
CA SER A 77 6.09 4.36 0.83
C SER A 77 6.69 5.36 1.82
N VAL A 78 5.94 6.40 2.20
CA VAL A 78 6.45 7.43 3.13
C VAL A 78 6.87 6.82 4.47
N ALA A 79 8.02 7.27 4.97
CA ALA A 79 8.65 6.84 6.22
C ALA A 79 9.07 5.36 6.28
N LEU A 80 9.15 4.68 5.13
CA LEU A 80 9.73 3.34 5.04
C LEU A 80 11.24 3.42 4.76
N ASP A 81 12.00 2.57 5.45
CA ASP A 81 13.39 2.30 5.08
C ASP A 81 13.46 1.53 3.74
N PRO A 82 14.62 1.47 3.06
CA PRO A 82 14.74 0.85 1.75
C PRO A 82 14.29 -0.62 1.70
N LYS A 83 14.49 -1.38 2.78
CA LYS A 83 14.09 -2.80 2.86
C LYS A 83 12.56 -2.93 2.91
N ASN A 84 11.92 -2.16 3.79
CA ASN A 84 10.46 -2.16 3.94
C ASN A 84 9.76 -1.59 2.71
N ARG A 85 10.35 -0.55 2.06
CA ARG A 85 9.86 -0.02 0.78
C ARG A 85 9.88 -1.09 -0.32
N ARG A 86 10.97 -1.83 -0.48
CA ARG A 86 11.08 -2.94 -1.45
C ARG A 86 10.08 -4.05 -1.15
N ASN A 87 9.89 -4.39 0.13
CA ASN A 87 8.89 -5.37 0.54
C ASN A 87 7.47 -4.92 0.17
N LEU A 88 7.13 -3.64 0.40
CA LEU A 88 5.87 -3.05 -0.01
C LEU A 88 5.64 -3.18 -1.52
N ILE A 89 6.61 -2.81 -2.35
CA ILE A 89 6.54 -2.95 -3.82
C ILE A 89 6.26 -4.40 -4.22
N ASN A 90 6.97 -5.37 -3.62
CA ASN A 90 6.76 -6.78 -3.90
C ASN A 90 5.35 -7.26 -3.52
N ILE A 91 4.81 -6.77 -2.40
CA ILE A 91 3.43 -7.06 -1.98
C ILE A 91 2.45 -6.48 -3.00
N LEU A 92 2.58 -5.19 -3.33
CA LEU A 92 1.69 -4.51 -4.28
C LEU A 92 1.64 -5.20 -5.64
N ASN A 93 2.79 -5.69 -6.14
CA ASN A 93 2.87 -6.39 -7.42
C ASN A 93 2.24 -7.79 -7.40
N ARG A 94 2.05 -8.38 -6.22
CA ARG A 94 1.39 -9.70 -6.06
C ARG A 94 -0.11 -9.61 -5.81
N LEU A 95 -0.61 -8.44 -5.43
CA LEU A 95 -2.03 -8.25 -5.18
C LEU A 95 -2.81 -8.25 -6.49
N ASN A 96 -3.88 -9.05 -6.55
CA ASN A 96 -4.77 -9.12 -7.70
C ASN A 96 -5.81 -8.00 -7.74
N GLN A 97 -6.05 -7.32 -6.63
CA GLN A 97 -7.00 -6.21 -6.52
C GLN A 97 -6.60 -5.03 -7.42
N ALA A 98 -7.58 -4.31 -7.91
CA ALA A 98 -7.33 -3.02 -8.54
C ALA A 98 -6.75 -2.05 -7.50
N LYS A 99 -5.69 -1.31 -7.89
CA LYS A 99 -4.99 -0.40 -6.99
C LYS A 99 -4.95 1.01 -7.57
N ILE A 100 -5.30 1.99 -6.76
CA ILE A 100 -5.10 3.40 -7.07
C ILE A 100 -4.14 3.95 -6.02
N ILE A 101 -2.97 4.42 -6.46
CA ILE A 101 -1.89 4.88 -5.60
C ILE A 101 -1.63 6.35 -5.89
N ALA A 102 -1.82 7.22 -4.91
CA ALA A 102 -1.34 8.58 -4.95
C ALA A 102 0.03 8.64 -4.28
N SER A 103 1.06 9.12 -5.00
CA SER A 103 2.41 9.22 -4.45
C SER A 103 3.29 10.16 -5.27
N HIS A 104 4.29 10.75 -4.59
CA HIS A 104 5.42 11.44 -5.21
C HIS A 104 6.67 10.54 -5.35
N ASP A 105 6.61 9.28 -4.89
CA ASP A 105 7.67 8.29 -5.09
C ASP A 105 7.58 7.70 -6.51
N LEU A 106 8.14 8.42 -7.47
CA LEU A 106 8.04 8.07 -8.90
C LEU A 106 8.68 6.71 -9.21
N ASN A 107 9.74 6.32 -8.47
CA ASN A 107 10.35 5.01 -8.63
C ASN A 107 9.40 3.88 -8.20
N MET A 108 8.64 4.08 -7.10
CA MET A 108 7.64 3.11 -6.70
C MET A 108 6.51 3.03 -7.73
N ILE A 109 6.05 4.15 -8.28
CA ILE A 109 5.03 4.18 -9.33
C ILE A 109 5.53 3.45 -10.58
N MET A 110 6.78 3.68 -11.02
CA MET A 110 7.40 2.94 -12.12
C MET A 110 7.44 1.42 -11.90
N ASP A 111 7.69 0.99 -10.66
CA ASP A 111 7.80 -0.42 -10.29
C ASP A 111 6.45 -1.12 -10.08
N THR A 112 5.35 -0.36 -9.88
CA THR A 112 4.06 -0.93 -9.43
C THR A 112 2.86 -0.61 -10.32
N CYS A 113 2.93 0.43 -11.15
CA CYS A 113 1.79 0.93 -11.91
C CYS A 113 2.03 0.85 -13.42
N GLU A 114 1.06 0.36 -14.18
CA GLU A 114 1.10 0.36 -15.65
C GLU A 114 0.55 1.66 -16.24
N ARG A 115 -0.40 2.30 -15.53
CA ARG A 115 -1.05 3.55 -15.91
C ARG A 115 -0.81 4.62 -14.85
N THR A 116 -0.49 5.81 -15.30
CA THR A 116 -0.27 6.99 -14.45
C THR A 116 -1.15 8.15 -14.91
N ILE A 117 -1.71 8.85 -13.94
CA ILE A 117 -2.39 10.12 -14.12
C ILE A 117 -1.52 11.20 -13.46
N LEU A 118 -0.99 12.11 -14.28
CA LEU A 118 -0.19 13.23 -13.79
C LEU A 118 -1.10 14.41 -13.46
N LEU A 119 -0.99 14.86 -12.20
CA LEU A 119 -1.76 15.98 -11.68
C LEU A 119 -0.83 17.18 -11.40
N SER A 120 -1.21 18.36 -11.86
CA SER A 120 -0.57 19.62 -11.47
C SER A 120 -1.63 20.71 -11.33
N ASP A 121 -1.51 21.55 -10.31
CA ASP A 121 -2.44 22.66 -10.01
C ASP A 121 -3.92 22.24 -9.99
N GLY A 122 -4.21 21.03 -9.47
CA GLY A 122 -5.57 20.50 -9.37
C GLY A 122 -6.18 20.05 -10.71
N LYS A 123 -5.38 19.91 -11.77
CA LYS A 123 -5.81 19.48 -13.10
C LYS A 123 -5.05 18.23 -13.53
N ILE A 124 -5.72 17.40 -14.33
CA ILE A 124 -5.08 16.29 -15.03
C ILE A 124 -4.30 16.89 -16.21
N ILE A 125 -2.98 16.69 -16.19
CA ILE A 125 -2.07 17.14 -17.25
C ILE A 125 -1.91 16.02 -18.28
N LYS A 126 -1.75 14.77 -17.82
CA LYS A 126 -1.56 13.61 -18.68
C LYS A 126 -2.18 12.38 -18.03
N ASP A 127 -2.67 11.46 -18.85
CA ASP A 127 -3.19 10.16 -18.47
C ASP A 127 -2.74 9.11 -19.49
N GLY A 128 -2.06 8.06 -19.06
CA GLY A 128 -1.55 7.05 -19.99
C GLY A 128 -0.55 6.08 -19.37
N ASN A 129 0.29 5.49 -20.23
CA ASN A 129 1.32 4.55 -19.82
C ASN A 129 2.33 5.19 -18.87
N THR A 130 2.63 4.52 -17.76
CA THR A 130 3.51 5.02 -16.71
C THR A 130 4.91 5.38 -17.24
N LYS A 131 5.51 4.52 -18.06
CA LYS A 131 6.86 4.76 -18.58
C LYS A 131 6.89 5.93 -19.55
N GLU A 132 5.88 6.04 -20.42
CA GLU A 132 5.79 7.14 -21.38
C GLU A 132 5.63 8.48 -20.69
N ILE A 133 4.88 8.55 -19.59
CA ILE A 133 4.67 9.78 -18.82
C ILE A 133 5.89 10.12 -17.97
N LEU A 134 6.37 9.18 -17.15
CA LEU A 134 7.41 9.47 -16.15
C LEU A 134 8.82 9.59 -16.75
N LEU A 135 9.05 9.15 -17.99
CA LEU A 135 10.31 9.34 -18.71
C LEU A 135 10.29 10.52 -19.70
N ASP A 136 9.17 11.20 -19.84
CA ASP A 136 9.06 12.45 -20.63
C ASP A 136 9.63 13.58 -19.79
N LYS A 137 10.89 13.92 -20.08
CA LYS A 137 11.65 14.91 -19.31
C LYS A 137 11.01 16.29 -19.34
N GLU A 138 10.56 16.73 -20.51
CA GLU A 138 9.96 18.05 -20.70
C GLU A 138 8.66 18.16 -19.89
N LEU A 139 7.80 17.16 -20.00
CA LEU A 139 6.54 17.07 -19.25
C LEU A 139 6.78 17.06 -17.72
N MET A 140 7.80 16.34 -17.26
CA MET A 140 8.10 16.25 -15.82
C MET A 140 8.63 17.58 -15.28
N GLU A 141 9.57 18.23 -15.99
CA GLU A 141 10.12 19.53 -15.62
C GLU A 141 9.03 20.63 -15.62
N GLU A 142 8.16 20.67 -16.61
CA GLU A 142 7.01 21.60 -16.67
C GLU A 142 6.00 21.36 -15.52
N SER A 143 5.89 20.12 -15.05
CA SER A 143 5.02 19.76 -13.92
C SER A 143 5.72 19.92 -12.55
N GLY A 144 6.96 20.42 -12.51
CA GLY A 144 7.73 20.63 -11.29
C GLY A 144 8.23 19.32 -10.64
N LEU A 145 8.39 18.27 -11.44
CA LEU A 145 8.86 16.95 -11.01
C LEU A 145 10.22 16.63 -11.64
N GLU A 146 10.97 15.74 -10.96
CA GLU A 146 12.21 15.17 -11.49
C GLU A 146 11.95 13.81 -12.14
N LEU A 147 12.86 13.35 -12.99
CA LEU A 147 12.80 12.00 -13.55
C LEU A 147 13.01 10.95 -12.45
N PRO A 148 12.39 9.76 -12.57
CA PRO A 148 12.69 8.65 -11.68
C PRO A 148 14.19 8.30 -11.71
N LEU A 149 14.76 7.96 -10.55
CA LEU A 149 16.16 7.62 -10.43
C LEU A 149 16.48 6.27 -11.09
N GLY A 150 17.50 6.24 -11.95
CA GLY A 150 17.99 5.00 -12.56
C GLY A 150 17.28 4.59 -13.85
N TYR A 151 16.45 5.48 -14.39
CA TYR A 151 15.79 5.29 -15.69
C TYR A 151 16.27 6.31 -16.73
#